data_5f7fdcd5c58099bb163daf7291645653
#
_entry.id   5f7fdcd5c58099bb163daf7291645653
#
_cell.length_a   1.000
_cell.length_b   1.000
_cell.length_c   1.000
_cell.angle_alpha   90.00
_cell.angle_beta   90.00
_cell.angle_gamma   90.00
#
_symmetry.space_group_name_H-M   'P 1'
#
loop_
_entity.id
_entity.type
_entity.pdbx_description
1 polymer ?
#
loop_
_entity_poly.entity_id
_entity_poly.type
_entity_poly.pdbx_seq_one_letter_code
_entity_poly.pdbx_strand_id
1 'polypeptide(L)'
;LKAVMDLFSLTALEICEGQQMDMNFESREDVKEEEYLEMIRLKTAVLLAASLKIGAILGGASPEDAENLYDFGMQIGVAFQLQDDLLDVYGDPAVFGKNIGGDILCNKKTYMLIKALERADRDQLERLNHWLSTTSFCPEEKISAVTELYTQIGIKAVCENKMREYYTRAMT
;
A
#
# COMPACT_ATOMS: atom_id res chain seq x y z
N LEU A 1 -18.45 22.20 -14.38
CA LEU A 1 -17.86 21.19 -15.27
C LEU A 1 -16.33 21.31 -15.39
N LYS A 2 -15.76 22.55 -15.51
CA LYS A 2 -14.30 22.74 -15.64
C LYS A 2 -13.54 22.15 -14.45
N ALA A 3 -13.94 22.46 -13.21
CA ALA A 3 -13.26 21.94 -12.01
C ALA A 3 -13.23 20.41 -11.94
N VAL A 4 -14.29 19.74 -12.39
CA VAL A 4 -14.34 18.26 -12.47
C VAL A 4 -13.35 17.73 -13.49
N MET A 5 -13.26 18.37 -14.67
CA MET A 5 -12.33 17.94 -15.72
C MET A 5 -10.87 18.19 -15.33
N ASP A 6 -10.59 19.32 -14.68
CA ASP A 6 -9.26 19.66 -14.18
C ASP A 6 -8.82 18.63 -13.12
N LEU A 7 -9.69 18.31 -12.15
CA LEU A 7 -9.42 17.31 -11.12
C LEU A 7 -9.23 15.91 -11.72
N PHE A 8 -10.08 15.50 -12.66
CA PHE A 8 -9.98 14.21 -13.33
C PHE A 8 -8.62 14.08 -14.07
N SER A 9 -8.23 15.12 -14.82
CA SER A 9 -6.98 15.11 -15.59
C SER A 9 -5.75 15.06 -14.68
N LEU A 10 -5.77 15.81 -13.57
CA LEU A 10 -4.70 15.77 -12.57
C LEU A 10 -4.61 14.40 -11.93
N THR A 11 -5.74 13.83 -11.51
CA THR A 11 -5.78 12.50 -10.89
C THR A 11 -5.25 11.41 -11.83
N ALA A 12 -5.59 11.48 -13.13
CA ALA A 12 -5.08 10.55 -14.11
C ALA A 12 -3.54 10.62 -14.24
N LEU A 13 -2.97 11.83 -14.22
CA LEU A 13 -1.52 12.04 -14.21
C LEU A 13 -0.88 11.45 -12.95
N GLU A 14 -1.42 11.76 -11.78
CA GLU A 14 -0.93 11.26 -10.50
C GLU A 14 -0.93 9.72 -10.44
N ILE A 15 -1.98 9.06 -10.96
CA ILE A 15 -2.04 7.60 -11.04
C ILE A 15 -0.90 7.06 -11.93
N CYS A 16 -0.64 7.70 -13.08
CA CYS A 16 0.45 7.29 -13.96
C CYS A 16 1.81 7.46 -13.27
N GLU A 17 2.02 8.54 -12.53
CA GLU A 17 3.24 8.78 -11.75
C GLU A 17 3.41 7.70 -10.66
N GLY A 18 2.35 7.40 -9.90
CA GLY A 18 2.36 6.33 -8.88
C GLY A 18 2.65 4.95 -9.48
N GLN A 19 2.06 4.63 -10.63
CA GLN A 19 2.35 3.40 -11.36
C GLN A 19 3.81 3.34 -11.83
N GLN A 20 4.37 4.46 -12.30
CA GLN A 20 5.78 4.52 -12.69
C GLN A 20 6.71 4.34 -11.48
N MET A 21 6.37 4.90 -10.31
CA MET A 21 7.13 4.66 -9.08
C MET A 21 7.13 3.18 -8.70
N ASP A 22 5.96 2.52 -8.72
CA ASP A 22 5.82 1.09 -8.40
C ASP A 22 6.70 0.22 -9.32
N MET A 23 6.69 0.48 -10.62
CA MET A 23 7.56 -0.20 -11.59
C MET A 23 9.05 0.05 -11.31
N ASN A 24 9.43 1.28 -10.97
CA ASN A 24 10.81 1.62 -10.64
C ASN A 24 11.29 0.89 -9.36
N PHE A 25 10.40 0.65 -8.39
CA PHE A 25 10.73 -0.05 -7.16
C PHE A 25 11.10 -1.53 -7.38
N GLU A 26 10.63 -2.15 -8.47
CA GLU A 26 10.97 -3.54 -8.78
C GLU A 26 12.50 -3.74 -8.89
N SER A 27 13.23 -2.75 -9.42
CA SER A 27 14.68 -2.80 -9.63
C SER A 27 15.50 -2.18 -8.51
N ARG A 28 14.87 -1.66 -7.45
CA ARG A 28 15.51 -0.97 -6.33
C ARG A 28 15.48 -1.82 -5.06
N GLU A 29 16.56 -1.73 -4.26
CA GLU A 29 16.66 -2.37 -2.95
C GLU A 29 16.60 -1.36 -1.78
N ASP A 30 16.65 -0.06 -2.08
CA ASP A 30 16.78 1.04 -1.13
C ASP A 30 15.47 1.84 -0.89
N VAL A 31 14.33 1.28 -1.31
CA VAL A 31 13.02 1.94 -1.19
C VAL A 31 12.67 2.17 0.29
N LYS A 32 12.32 3.42 0.62
CA LYS A 32 11.97 3.85 1.98
C LYS A 32 10.47 3.91 2.21
N GLU A 33 10.07 3.91 3.49
CA GLU A 33 8.66 4.03 3.90
C GLU A 33 7.97 5.21 3.22
N GLU A 34 8.60 6.39 3.22
CA GLU A 34 8.03 7.61 2.66
C GLU A 34 7.78 7.50 1.15
N GLU A 35 8.70 6.85 0.42
CA GLU A 35 8.55 6.63 -1.01
C GLU A 35 7.42 5.65 -1.31
N TYR A 36 7.31 4.58 -0.51
CA TYR A 36 6.21 3.61 -0.63
C TYR A 36 4.86 4.26 -0.35
N LEU A 37 4.74 5.04 0.74
CA LEU A 37 3.50 5.74 1.10
C LEU A 37 3.10 6.76 0.02
N GLU A 38 4.06 7.48 -0.57
CA GLU A 38 3.80 8.38 -1.68
C GLU A 38 3.33 7.62 -2.94
N MET A 39 3.96 6.50 -3.24
CA MET A 39 3.56 5.67 -4.38
C MET A 39 2.12 5.19 -4.23
N ILE A 40 1.70 4.64 -3.08
CA ILE A 40 0.32 4.19 -2.88
C ILE A 40 -0.67 5.35 -2.80
N ARG A 41 -0.25 6.52 -2.30
CA ARG A 41 -1.04 7.74 -2.34
C ARG A 41 -1.40 8.09 -3.79
N LEU A 42 -0.41 8.15 -4.66
CA LEU A 42 -0.58 8.49 -6.08
C LEU A 42 -1.32 7.38 -6.86
N LYS A 43 -0.92 6.12 -6.69
CA LYS A 43 -1.45 5.00 -7.48
C LYS A 43 -2.88 4.64 -7.10
N THR A 44 -3.25 4.77 -5.83
CA THR A 44 -4.53 4.25 -5.28
C THR A 44 -5.39 5.34 -4.64
N ALA A 45 -4.85 6.10 -3.68
CA ALA A 45 -5.66 6.98 -2.86
C ALA A 45 -6.23 8.19 -3.62
N VAL A 46 -5.48 8.77 -4.56
CA VAL A 46 -5.93 9.94 -5.34
C VAL A 46 -7.21 9.67 -6.13
N LEU A 47 -7.39 8.45 -6.66
CA LEU A 47 -8.61 8.10 -7.40
C LEU A 47 -9.83 8.06 -6.48
N LEU A 48 -9.68 7.49 -5.29
CA LEU A 48 -10.75 7.44 -4.29
C LEU A 48 -11.11 8.86 -3.82
N ALA A 49 -10.11 9.67 -3.51
CA ALA A 49 -10.28 11.07 -3.12
C ALA A 49 -10.97 11.89 -4.20
N ALA A 50 -10.50 11.81 -5.44
CA ALA A 50 -11.09 12.52 -6.57
C ALA A 50 -12.55 12.08 -6.83
N SER A 51 -12.84 10.79 -6.70
CA SER A 51 -14.20 10.27 -6.89
C SER A 51 -15.18 10.87 -5.87
N LEU A 52 -14.79 10.96 -4.61
CA LEU A 52 -15.59 11.58 -3.56
C LEU A 52 -15.77 13.08 -3.80
N LYS A 53 -14.69 13.81 -4.11
CA LYS A 53 -14.75 15.25 -4.40
C LYS A 53 -15.57 15.57 -5.63
N ILE A 54 -15.45 14.79 -6.71
CA ILE A 54 -16.27 14.94 -7.90
C ILE A 54 -17.76 14.74 -7.57
N GLY A 55 -18.06 13.68 -6.81
CA GLY A 55 -19.43 13.43 -6.34
C GLY A 55 -20.00 14.60 -5.53
N ALA A 56 -19.21 15.17 -4.61
CA ALA A 56 -19.57 16.34 -3.83
C ALA A 56 -19.84 17.57 -4.70
N ILE A 57 -18.94 17.89 -5.64
CA ILE A 57 -19.10 19.03 -6.57
C ILE A 57 -20.38 18.87 -7.40
N LEU A 58 -20.64 17.69 -7.95
CA LEU A 58 -21.84 17.43 -8.75
C LEU A 58 -23.12 17.43 -7.92
N GLY A 59 -23.03 17.06 -6.64
CA GLY A 59 -24.10 17.12 -5.67
C GLY A 59 -24.41 18.53 -5.14
N GLY A 60 -23.58 19.54 -5.51
CA GLY A 60 -23.77 20.94 -5.09
C GLY A 60 -23.25 21.23 -3.67
N ALA A 61 -22.32 20.42 -3.17
CA ALA A 61 -21.64 20.66 -1.89
C ALA A 61 -20.83 21.97 -1.93
N SER A 62 -20.56 22.53 -0.75
CA SER A 62 -19.65 23.68 -0.63
C SER A 62 -18.23 23.28 -1.05
N PRO A 63 -17.38 24.23 -1.48
CA PRO A 63 -15.97 23.94 -1.75
C PRO A 63 -15.24 23.31 -0.56
N GLU A 64 -15.57 23.73 0.66
CA GLU A 64 -15.00 23.20 1.91
C GLU A 64 -15.40 21.74 2.13
N ASP A 65 -16.70 21.41 2.00
CA ASP A 65 -17.18 20.04 2.13
C ASP A 65 -16.59 19.12 1.05
N ALA A 66 -16.44 19.62 -0.18
CA ALA A 66 -15.81 18.87 -1.26
C ALA A 66 -14.33 18.60 -0.98
N GLU A 67 -13.60 19.53 -0.35
CA GLU A 67 -12.22 19.34 0.06
C GLU A 67 -12.10 18.35 1.22
N ASN A 68 -12.96 18.48 2.23
CA ASN A 68 -13.02 17.53 3.36
C ASN A 68 -13.26 16.09 2.88
N LEU A 69 -14.13 15.89 1.89
CA LEU A 69 -14.34 14.58 1.28
C LEU A 69 -13.15 14.09 0.47
N TYR A 70 -12.41 15.00 -0.17
CA TYR A 70 -11.15 14.66 -0.83
C TYR A 70 -10.12 14.16 0.19
N ASP A 71 -9.91 14.89 1.27
CA ASP A 71 -8.96 14.55 2.33
C ASP A 71 -9.35 13.22 3.01
N PHE A 72 -10.63 13.04 3.32
CA PHE A 72 -11.16 11.76 3.80
C PHE A 72 -10.80 10.60 2.85
N GLY A 73 -11.09 10.77 1.56
CA GLY A 73 -10.81 9.76 0.53
C GLY A 73 -9.33 9.45 0.41
N MET A 74 -8.47 10.46 0.54
CA MET A 74 -7.02 10.31 0.52
C MET A 74 -6.53 9.42 1.67
N GLN A 75 -6.97 9.73 2.90
CA GLN A 75 -6.55 8.96 4.08
C GLN A 75 -7.07 7.52 4.04
N ILE A 76 -8.34 7.33 3.70
CA ILE A 76 -8.94 5.99 3.57
C ILE A 76 -8.28 5.20 2.44
N GLY A 77 -7.94 5.85 1.33
CA GLY A 77 -7.27 5.20 0.19
C GLY A 77 -5.89 4.64 0.55
N VAL A 78 -5.10 5.37 1.33
CA VAL A 78 -3.81 4.87 1.84
C VAL A 78 -4.03 3.72 2.82
N ALA A 79 -4.96 3.85 3.77
CA ALA A 79 -5.28 2.77 4.71
C ALA A 79 -5.76 1.50 3.99
N PHE A 80 -6.56 1.66 2.94
CA PHE A 80 -7.06 0.56 2.11
C PHE A 80 -5.93 -0.20 1.41
N GLN A 81 -4.94 0.51 0.84
CA GLN A 81 -3.81 -0.16 0.18
C GLN A 81 -2.92 -0.89 1.18
N LEU A 82 -2.65 -0.30 2.35
CA LEU A 82 -1.95 -0.99 3.43
C LEU A 82 -2.70 -2.26 3.88
N GLN A 83 -4.03 -2.23 3.89
CA GLN A 83 -4.86 -3.39 4.19
C GLN A 83 -4.79 -4.45 3.09
N ASP A 84 -4.78 -4.06 1.81
CA ASP A 84 -4.66 -4.99 0.68
C ASP A 84 -3.32 -5.75 0.77
N ASP A 85 -2.21 -5.05 1.01
CA ASP A 85 -0.89 -5.66 1.20
C ASP A 85 -0.88 -6.60 2.43
N LEU A 86 -1.54 -6.21 3.54
CA LEU A 86 -1.65 -7.05 4.74
C LEU A 86 -2.43 -8.34 4.47
N LEU A 87 -3.51 -8.24 3.69
CA LEU A 87 -4.35 -9.39 3.33
C LEU A 87 -3.67 -10.32 2.32
N ASP A 88 -2.77 -9.83 1.48
CA ASP A 88 -1.94 -10.68 0.61
C ASP A 88 -1.06 -11.63 1.42
N VAL A 89 -0.63 -11.23 2.63
CA VAL A 89 0.22 -12.06 3.50
C VAL A 89 -0.58 -12.88 4.52
N TYR A 90 -1.59 -12.27 5.15
CA TYR A 90 -2.30 -12.83 6.32
C TYR A 90 -3.78 -13.09 6.07
N GLY A 91 -4.27 -12.86 4.87
CA GLY A 91 -5.67 -13.08 4.52
C GLY A 91 -6.06 -14.55 4.49
N ASP A 92 -7.36 -14.80 4.59
CA ASP A 92 -7.93 -16.13 4.33
C ASP A 92 -8.30 -16.21 2.84
N PRO A 93 -7.67 -17.09 2.06
CA PRO A 93 -7.99 -17.26 0.63
C PRO A 93 -9.47 -17.51 0.34
N ALA A 94 -10.15 -18.19 1.25
CA ALA A 94 -11.58 -18.51 1.11
C ALA A 94 -12.47 -17.26 1.23
N VAL A 95 -12.03 -16.26 2.00
CA VAL A 95 -12.74 -14.98 2.21
C VAL A 95 -12.28 -13.94 1.20
N PHE A 96 -10.97 -13.85 0.97
CA PHE A 96 -10.35 -12.83 0.11
C PHE A 96 -10.55 -13.10 -1.38
N GLY A 97 -10.79 -14.37 -1.76
CA GLY A 97 -11.06 -14.76 -3.14
C GLY A 97 -9.85 -14.70 -4.08
N LYS A 98 -8.64 -14.48 -3.54
CA LYS A 98 -7.35 -14.44 -4.26
C LYS A 98 -6.38 -15.42 -3.60
N ASN A 99 -5.38 -15.86 -4.37
CA ASN A 99 -4.22 -16.53 -3.77
C ASN A 99 -3.45 -15.51 -2.94
N ILE A 100 -3.01 -15.92 -1.76
CA ILE A 100 -2.17 -15.09 -0.86
C ILE A 100 -0.70 -15.32 -1.17
N GLY A 101 0.15 -14.34 -0.79
CA GLY A 101 1.61 -14.42 -0.90
C GLY A 101 2.17 -13.98 -2.24
N GLY A 102 1.35 -13.40 -3.11
CA GLY A 102 1.80 -12.90 -4.42
C GLY A 102 2.90 -11.85 -4.28
N ASP A 103 2.75 -10.92 -3.37
CA ASP A 103 3.73 -9.86 -3.09
C ASP A 103 5.07 -10.44 -2.57
N ILE A 104 5.02 -11.50 -1.75
CA ILE A 104 6.21 -12.22 -1.27
C ILE A 104 6.94 -12.89 -2.44
N LEU A 105 6.21 -13.57 -3.32
CA LEU A 105 6.82 -14.28 -4.45
C LEU A 105 7.54 -13.33 -5.41
N CYS A 106 6.98 -12.14 -5.65
CA CYS A 106 7.54 -11.12 -6.53
C CYS A 106 8.58 -10.22 -5.84
N ASN A 107 8.89 -10.43 -4.56
CA ASN A 107 9.74 -9.52 -3.77
C ASN A 107 9.28 -8.05 -3.81
N LYS A 108 7.97 -7.83 -3.86
CA LYS A 108 7.39 -6.50 -3.96
C LYS A 108 7.77 -5.64 -2.77
N LYS A 109 8.13 -4.40 -3.03
CA LYS A 109 8.58 -3.43 -2.01
C LYS A 109 7.36 -2.84 -1.28
N THR A 110 6.64 -3.71 -0.54
CA THR A 110 5.50 -3.32 0.30
C THR A 110 5.96 -2.69 1.62
N TYR A 111 5.04 -2.01 2.30
CA TYR A 111 5.27 -1.50 3.65
C TYR A 111 5.82 -2.58 4.60
N MET A 112 5.28 -3.79 4.50
CA MET A 112 5.71 -4.89 5.36
C MET A 112 7.13 -5.34 5.07
N LEU A 113 7.54 -5.47 3.81
CA LEU A 113 8.92 -5.84 3.48
C LEU A 113 9.89 -4.74 3.93
N ILE A 114 9.58 -3.47 3.67
CA ILE A 114 10.42 -2.33 4.08
C ILE A 114 10.61 -2.36 5.61
N LYS A 115 9.51 -2.50 6.36
CA LYS A 115 9.58 -2.55 7.84
C LYS A 115 10.25 -3.80 8.38
N ALA A 116 10.13 -4.93 7.70
CA ALA A 116 10.84 -6.15 8.08
C ALA A 116 12.35 -5.97 7.94
N LEU A 117 12.83 -5.41 6.83
CA LEU A 117 14.25 -5.13 6.62
C LEU A 117 14.82 -4.12 7.63
N GLU A 118 14.02 -3.11 8.04
CA GLU A 118 14.42 -2.11 9.03
C GLU A 118 14.49 -2.65 10.47
N ARG A 119 13.65 -3.65 10.81
CA ARG A 119 13.45 -4.12 12.20
C ARG A 119 14.06 -5.47 12.48
N ALA A 120 14.43 -6.22 11.46
CA ALA A 120 15.03 -7.54 11.58
C ALA A 120 16.33 -7.47 12.38
N ASP A 121 16.53 -8.43 13.29
CA ASP A 121 17.84 -8.70 13.84
C ASP A 121 18.77 -9.31 12.78
N ARG A 122 20.03 -9.60 13.15
CA ARG A 122 21.02 -10.08 12.20
C ARG A 122 20.63 -11.41 11.55
N ASP A 123 20.13 -12.36 12.33
CA ASP A 123 19.73 -13.68 11.82
C ASP A 123 18.49 -13.58 10.92
N GLN A 124 17.49 -12.82 11.37
CA GLN A 124 16.29 -12.56 10.58
C GLN A 124 16.60 -11.85 9.26
N LEU A 125 17.52 -10.89 9.28
CA LEU A 125 17.94 -10.17 8.08
C LEU A 125 18.69 -11.09 7.10
N GLU A 126 19.58 -11.96 7.59
CA GLU A 126 20.26 -12.97 6.75
C GLU A 126 19.24 -13.91 6.09
N ARG A 127 18.23 -14.37 6.83
CA ARG A 127 17.15 -15.23 6.30
C ARG A 127 16.26 -14.50 5.30
N LEU A 128 15.89 -13.24 5.56
CA LEU A 128 15.14 -12.43 4.59
C LEU A 128 15.91 -12.23 3.30
N ASN A 129 17.18 -11.84 3.38
CA ASN A 129 18.03 -11.62 2.23
C ASN A 129 18.24 -12.91 1.42
N HIS A 130 18.33 -14.06 2.08
CA HIS A 130 18.37 -15.35 1.40
C HIS A 130 17.14 -15.54 0.50
N TRP A 131 15.91 -15.32 1.02
CA TRP A 131 14.69 -15.48 0.25
C TRP A 131 14.52 -14.42 -0.85
N LEU A 132 15.00 -13.20 -0.62
CA LEU A 132 14.95 -12.13 -1.63
C LEU A 132 15.90 -12.39 -2.80
N SER A 133 17.05 -13.03 -2.55
CA SER A 133 18.06 -13.31 -3.58
C SER A 133 17.88 -14.67 -4.27
N THR A 134 17.09 -15.58 -3.68
CA THR A 134 16.90 -16.92 -4.24
C THR A 134 16.00 -16.88 -5.47
N THR A 135 16.49 -17.38 -6.60
CA THR A 135 15.78 -17.38 -7.89
C THR A 135 15.05 -18.70 -8.20
N SER A 136 15.41 -19.78 -7.51
CA SER A 136 14.79 -21.10 -7.67
C SER A 136 14.29 -21.58 -6.32
N PHE A 137 12.97 -21.59 -6.11
CA PHE A 137 12.35 -21.91 -4.83
C PHE A 137 10.98 -22.59 -5.04
N CYS A 138 10.53 -23.32 -4.03
CA CYS A 138 9.13 -23.75 -3.93
C CYS A 138 8.30 -22.56 -3.45
N PRO A 139 7.24 -22.14 -4.17
CA PRO A 139 6.42 -20.97 -3.79
C PRO A 139 5.88 -21.06 -2.37
N GLU A 140 5.35 -22.22 -1.98
CA GLU A 140 4.75 -22.46 -0.67
C GLU A 140 5.79 -22.33 0.46
N GLU A 141 7.02 -22.81 0.22
CA GLU A 141 8.13 -22.70 1.19
C GLU A 141 8.54 -21.24 1.39
N LYS A 142 8.67 -20.47 0.31
CA LYS A 142 9.02 -19.05 0.38
C LYS A 142 7.93 -18.24 1.11
N ILE A 143 6.67 -18.43 0.74
CA ILE A 143 5.54 -17.74 1.39
C ILE A 143 5.54 -18.07 2.89
N SER A 144 5.62 -19.36 3.25
CA SER A 144 5.59 -19.78 4.66
C SER A 144 6.75 -19.20 5.45
N ALA A 145 7.98 -19.28 4.93
CA ALA A 145 9.18 -18.80 5.62
C ALA A 145 9.20 -17.28 5.81
N VAL A 146 8.80 -16.51 4.78
CA VAL A 146 8.76 -15.04 4.87
C VAL A 146 7.63 -14.58 5.78
N THR A 147 6.45 -15.21 5.69
CA THR A 147 5.32 -14.92 6.60
C THR A 147 5.67 -15.20 8.06
N GLU A 148 6.40 -16.30 8.32
CA GLU A 148 6.89 -16.62 9.66
C GLU A 148 7.87 -15.53 10.17
N LEU A 149 8.81 -15.09 9.33
CA LEU A 149 9.73 -14.00 9.67
C LEU A 149 8.99 -12.70 9.98
N TYR A 150 8.02 -12.30 9.16
CA TYR A 150 7.19 -11.12 9.42
C TYR A 150 6.45 -11.24 10.76
N THR A 151 5.97 -12.44 11.09
CA THR A 151 5.29 -12.71 12.37
C THR A 151 6.26 -12.60 13.56
N GLN A 152 7.45 -13.18 13.45
CA GLN A 152 8.49 -13.10 14.48
C GLN A 152 8.97 -11.67 14.74
N ILE A 153 9.11 -10.86 13.69
CA ILE A 153 9.49 -9.43 13.77
C ILE A 153 8.32 -8.56 14.29
N GLY A 154 7.08 -9.06 14.24
CA GLY A 154 5.90 -8.33 14.64
C GLY A 154 5.37 -7.35 13.58
N ILE A 155 5.65 -7.61 12.29
CA ILE A 155 5.32 -6.71 11.18
C ILE A 155 3.82 -6.50 11.02
N LYS A 156 3.00 -7.53 11.31
CA LYS A 156 1.53 -7.41 11.26
C LYS A 156 1.04 -6.22 12.10
N ALA A 157 1.45 -6.16 13.36
CA ALA A 157 1.04 -5.08 14.27
C ALA A 157 1.57 -3.70 13.81
N VAL A 158 2.75 -3.64 13.21
CA VAL A 158 3.31 -2.41 12.65
C VAL A 158 2.45 -1.88 11.51
N CYS A 159 2.03 -2.76 10.59
CA CYS A 159 1.14 -2.41 9.48
C CYS A 159 -0.25 -1.99 9.98
N GLU A 160 -0.86 -2.77 10.89
CA GLU A 160 -2.15 -2.44 11.49
C GLU A 160 -2.15 -1.09 12.22
N ASN A 161 -1.07 -0.74 12.91
CA ASN A 161 -0.92 0.57 13.55
C ASN A 161 -0.85 1.70 12.51
N LYS A 162 -0.09 1.52 11.42
CA LYS A 162 -0.03 2.50 10.33
C LYS A 162 -1.40 2.70 9.68
N MET A 163 -2.13 1.63 9.40
CA MET A 163 -3.51 1.70 8.90
C MET A 163 -4.41 2.50 9.86
N ARG A 164 -4.30 2.25 11.17
CA ARG A 164 -5.08 2.96 12.19
C ARG A 164 -4.76 4.46 12.25
N GLU A 165 -3.50 4.84 12.04
CA GLU A 165 -3.13 6.26 11.94
C GLU A 165 -3.88 6.96 10.82
N TYR A 166 -3.87 6.39 9.62
CA TYR A 166 -4.56 6.95 8.45
C TYR A 166 -6.09 6.96 8.65
N TYR A 167 -6.65 5.86 9.18
CA TYR A 167 -8.07 5.79 9.50
C TYR A 167 -8.47 6.88 10.51
N THR A 168 -7.69 7.07 11.57
CA THR A 168 -7.98 8.10 12.58
C THR A 168 -7.92 9.50 11.98
N ARG A 169 -6.94 9.78 11.12
CA ARG A 169 -6.86 11.08 10.40
C ARG A 169 -8.06 11.31 9.48
N ALA A 170 -8.58 10.25 8.86
CA ALA A 170 -9.77 10.35 8.02
C ALA A 170 -11.03 10.75 8.81
N MET A 171 -11.10 10.41 10.09
CA MET A 171 -12.27 10.64 10.94
C MET A 171 -12.23 11.96 11.71
N THR A 172 -11.15 12.73 11.57
CA THR A 172 -10.97 14.06 12.23
C THR A 172 -11.16 15.20 11.23
#